data_ce91a7d6b4c99f3af089b1a4d266fc5f
#
_entry.id   ce91a7d6b4c99f3af089b1a4d266fc5f
#
_cell.length_a   1.000
_cell.length_b   1.000
_cell.length_c   1.000
_cell.angle_alpha   90.00
_cell.angle_beta   90.00
_cell.angle_gamma   90.00
#
_symmetry.space_group_name_H-M   'P 1'
#
loop_
_entity.id
_entity.type
_entity.pdbx_description
1 polymer ?
#
loop_
_entity_poly.entity_id
_entity_poly.type
_entity_poly.pdbx_seq_one_letter_code
_entity_poly.pdbx_strand_id
1 'polypeptide(L)'
;MRIGFLGFGEVGQRFASDLRASSAELVLGAYDLSMHEVAAGEGMRRRAAADGVELCAGAAALAESSDLIFSAVTAEQTGAAARSLCTRSLDGAWVIDLNSAAPATKIECAAMIAAAGGRYVEAAVMTSVPPHGIRVPMLLGGTHAAAAERVLRELGFSAQTVSADFGIASAIKLCRSVMIKGLEALVIESFSAARKLGVEQQVLDSLAETYPQFDWEQQGDYLFSRVIQHGKRRAEEMRASAAMIDATGVGGVMAAAIAQRQASVAQLCAAGAFENPADKKPWRERADEMGTFLVS
;
A
#
# COMPACT_ATOMS: atom_id res chain seq x y z
N MET A 1 15.10 -22.08 -4.83
CA MET A 1 15.11 -20.79 -4.14
C MET A 1 14.05 -20.80 -3.06
N ARG A 2 14.37 -20.30 -1.87
CA ARG A 2 13.48 -20.21 -0.72
C ARG A 2 13.04 -18.76 -0.55
N ILE A 3 11.72 -18.53 -0.59
CA ILE A 3 11.13 -17.19 -0.54
C ILE A 3 10.34 -17.04 0.75
N GLY A 4 10.66 -16.01 1.53
CA GLY A 4 10.02 -15.67 2.78
C GLY A 4 9.09 -14.46 2.66
N PHE A 5 8.01 -14.46 3.43
CA PHE A 5 7.08 -13.32 3.57
C PHE A 5 7.09 -12.86 5.03
N LEU A 6 7.65 -11.69 5.29
CA LEU A 6 7.52 -10.98 6.56
C LEU A 6 6.29 -10.06 6.49
N GLY A 7 5.22 -10.47 7.16
CA GLY A 7 3.87 -9.98 6.93
C GLY A 7 3.14 -10.86 5.90
N PHE A 8 2.13 -11.62 6.37
CA PHE A 8 1.36 -12.54 5.56
C PHE A 8 -0.12 -12.12 5.47
N GLY A 9 -0.31 -10.80 5.29
CA GLY A 9 -1.59 -10.19 4.99
C GLY A 9 -1.98 -10.35 3.50
N GLU A 10 -2.81 -9.43 3.00
CA GLU A 10 -3.35 -9.46 1.63
C GLU A 10 -2.25 -9.58 0.55
N VAL A 11 -1.17 -8.80 0.67
CA VAL A 11 -0.07 -8.77 -0.31
C VAL A 11 0.75 -10.06 -0.25
N GLY A 12 1.19 -10.48 0.95
CA GLY A 12 1.99 -11.69 1.13
C GLY A 12 1.27 -12.93 0.65
N GLN A 13 -0.01 -13.08 1.01
CA GLN A 13 -0.85 -14.20 0.56
C GLN A 13 -1.04 -14.21 -0.95
N ARG A 14 -1.32 -13.04 -1.57
CA ARG A 14 -1.50 -12.95 -3.02
C ARG A 14 -0.22 -13.31 -3.77
N PHE A 15 0.93 -12.81 -3.32
CA PHE A 15 2.21 -13.13 -3.95
C PHE A 15 2.57 -14.60 -3.77
N ALA A 16 2.34 -15.18 -2.59
CA ALA A 16 2.57 -16.59 -2.36
C ALA A 16 1.74 -17.48 -3.29
N SER A 17 0.45 -17.18 -3.43
CA SER A 17 -0.47 -17.91 -4.31
C SER A 17 -0.03 -17.83 -5.78
N ASP A 18 0.31 -16.63 -6.28
CA ASP A 18 0.76 -16.45 -7.67
C ASP A 18 2.11 -17.15 -7.93
N LEU A 19 3.06 -17.10 -6.97
CA LEU A 19 4.34 -17.79 -7.06
C LEU A 19 4.16 -19.31 -7.05
N ARG A 20 3.28 -19.84 -6.20
CA ARG A 20 2.95 -21.27 -6.19
C ARG A 20 2.34 -21.72 -7.50
N ALA A 21 1.46 -20.91 -8.09
CA ALA A 21 0.85 -21.21 -9.39
C ALA A 21 1.90 -21.19 -10.53
N SER A 22 2.96 -20.38 -10.41
CA SER A 22 4.01 -20.29 -11.42
C SER A 22 5.07 -21.41 -11.31
N SER A 23 5.36 -21.91 -10.10
CA SER A 23 6.35 -22.96 -9.87
C SER A 23 6.08 -23.73 -8.56
N ALA A 24 5.92 -25.04 -8.70
CA ALA A 24 5.80 -25.96 -7.57
C ALA A 24 7.14 -26.17 -6.82
N GLU A 25 8.29 -25.86 -7.44
CA GLU A 25 9.62 -26.10 -6.87
C GLU A 25 10.05 -25.02 -5.86
N LEU A 26 9.33 -23.89 -5.82
CA LEU A 26 9.64 -22.83 -4.87
C LEU A 26 9.29 -23.29 -3.43
N VAL A 27 10.21 -23.09 -2.51
CA VAL A 27 9.95 -23.27 -1.08
C VAL A 27 9.48 -21.90 -0.53
N LEU A 28 8.25 -21.87 -0.01
CA LEU A 28 7.64 -20.64 0.49
C LEU A 28 7.48 -20.70 2.01
N GLY A 29 7.96 -19.66 2.69
CA GLY A 29 7.81 -19.48 4.14
C GLY A 29 7.16 -18.15 4.49
N ALA A 30 6.51 -18.05 5.66
CA ALA A 30 5.92 -16.81 6.11
C ALA A 30 6.01 -16.66 7.64
N TYR A 31 6.06 -15.40 8.08
CA TYR A 31 5.86 -15.02 9.47
C TYR A 31 5.03 -13.73 9.54
N ASP A 32 4.05 -13.72 10.45
CA ASP A 32 3.21 -12.54 10.73
C ASP A 32 2.89 -12.49 12.23
N LEU A 33 2.89 -11.31 12.81
CA LEU A 33 2.59 -11.11 14.24
C LEU A 33 1.17 -11.59 14.60
N SER A 34 0.21 -11.43 13.69
CA SER A 34 -1.19 -11.84 13.91
C SER A 34 -1.39 -13.36 13.92
N MET A 35 -0.36 -14.17 13.60
CA MET A 35 -0.41 -15.63 13.77
C MET A 35 -0.70 -16.06 15.20
N HIS A 36 -0.37 -15.22 16.17
CA HIS A 36 -0.59 -15.49 17.60
C HIS A 36 -2.00 -15.11 18.07
N GLU A 37 -2.77 -14.41 17.25
CA GLU A 37 -4.17 -14.09 17.52
C GLU A 37 -5.08 -15.27 17.12
N VAL A 38 -6.04 -15.63 17.99
CA VAL A 38 -6.85 -16.85 17.78
C VAL A 38 -7.57 -16.86 16.44
N ALA A 39 -8.36 -15.84 16.15
CA ALA A 39 -9.19 -15.79 14.92
C ALA A 39 -8.36 -15.51 13.65
N ALA A 40 -7.46 -14.51 13.69
CA ALA A 40 -6.62 -14.14 12.56
C ALA A 40 -5.62 -15.24 12.22
N GLY A 41 -5.00 -15.85 13.23
CA GLY A 41 -4.02 -16.93 13.04
C GLY A 41 -4.63 -18.20 12.44
N GLU A 42 -5.87 -18.56 12.75
CA GLU A 42 -6.53 -19.72 12.15
C GLU A 42 -6.81 -19.49 10.66
N GLY A 43 -7.31 -18.33 10.29
CA GLY A 43 -7.52 -17.96 8.88
C GLY A 43 -6.21 -17.96 8.09
N MET A 44 -5.14 -17.45 8.69
CA MET A 44 -3.81 -17.42 8.09
C MET A 44 -3.23 -18.84 7.90
N ARG A 45 -3.33 -19.71 8.90
CA ARG A 45 -2.89 -21.12 8.80
C ARG A 45 -3.60 -21.86 7.67
N ARG A 46 -4.91 -21.67 7.51
CA ARG A 46 -5.67 -22.31 6.41
C ARG A 46 -5.18 -21.85 5.04
N ARG A 47 -4.93 -20.55 4.86
CA ARG A 47 -4.44 -20.00 3.59
C ARG A 47 -3.01 -20.43 3.30
N ALA A 48 -2.13 -20.40 4.29
CA ALA A 48 -0.76 -20.87 4.16
C ALA A 48 -0.72 -22.35 3.72
N ALA A 49 -1.55 -23.20 4.34
CA ALA A 49 -1.65 -24.61 3.97
C ALA A 49 -2.16 -24.80 2.53
N ALA A 50 -3.12 -24.00 2.07
CA ALA A 50 -3.66 -24.09 0.71
C ALA A 50 -2.61 -23.79 -0.37
N ASP A 51 -1.69 -22.85 -0.11
CA ASP A 51 -0.61 -22.44 -1.01
C ASP A 51 0.72 -23.17 -0.71
N GLY A 52 0.76 -24.11 0.22
CA GLY A 52 1.97 -24.82 0.61
C GLY A 52 3.05 -23.91 1.19
N VAL A 53 2.65 -22.90 1.98
CA VAL A 53 3.52 -21.95 2.67
C VAL A 53 3.80 -22.45 4.09
N GLU A 54 5.06 -22.60 4.46
CA GLU A 54 5.48 -22.95 5.81
C GLU A 54 5.41 -21.73 6.72
N LEU A 55 4.72 -21.85 7.86
CA LEU A 55 4.67 -20.78 8.85
C LEU A 55 5.84 -20.90 9.82
N CYS A 56 6.72 -19.90 9.82
CA CYS A 56 7.91 -19.85 10.67
C CYS A 56 7.57 -19.40 12.09
N ALA A 57 8.33 -19.87 13.09
CA ALA A 57 8.12 -19.52 14.50
C ALA A 57 8.41 -18.04 14.82
N GLY A 58 9.14 -17.32 13.94
CA GLY A 58 9.51 -15.94 14.13
C GLY A 58 10.26 -15.37 12.92
N ALA A 59 10.50 -14.07 12.92
CA ALA A 59 11.23 -13.38 11.85
C ALA A 59 12.68 -13.91 11.69
N ALA A 60 13.34 -14.29 12.78
CA ALA A 60 14.67 -14.89 12.73
C ALA A 60 14.67 -16.24 12.01
N ALA A 61 13.71 -17.11 12.31
CA ALA A 61 13.58 -18.41 11.63
C ALA A 61 13.24 -18.22 10.14
N LEU A 62 12.41 -17.23 9.81
CA LEU A 62 12.12 -16.85 8.42
C LEU A 62 13.40 -16.40 7.71
N ALA A 63 14.21 -15.55 8.34
CA ALA A 63 15.47 -15.04 7.78
C ALA A 63 16.46 -16.18 7.48
N GLU A 64 16.65 -17.10 8.44
CA GLU A 64 17.53 -18.25 8.30
C GLU A 64 17.13 -19.22 7.19
N SER A 65 15.83 -19.31 6.89
CA SER A 65 15.29 -20.24 5.89
C SER A 65 15.04 -19.61 4.53
N SER A 66 15.42 -18.35 4.29
CA SER A 66 15.03 -17.64 3.07
C SER A 66 16.23 -17.08 2.30
N ASP A 67 16.24 -17.25 0.98
CA ASP A 67 17.19 -16.63 0.07
C ASP A 67 16.71 -15.22 -0.37
N LEU A 68 15.37 -15.03 -0.37
CA LEU A 68 14.68 -13.78 -0.70
C LEU A 68 13.49 -13.58 0.25
N ILE A 69 13.39 -12.40 0.86
CA ILE A 69 12.34 -12.04 1.81
C ILE A 69 11.57 -10.84 1.28
N PHE A 70 10.26 -10.99 1.12
CA PHE A 70 9.36 -9.85 0.92
C PHE A 70 8.88 -9.34 2.28
N SER A 71 9.15 -8.06 2.58
CA SER A 71 8.57 -7.37 3.75
C SER A 71 7.29 -6.66 3.32
N ALA A 72 6.15 -7.11 3.83
CA ALA A 72 4.81 -6.63 3.49
C ALA A 72 3.97 -6.35 4.73
N VAL A 73 4.47 -5.47 5.58
CA VAL A 73 3.83 -5.01 6.83
C VAL A 73 3.22 -3.61 6.65
N THR A 74 2.61 -3.06 7.69
CA THR A 74 2.12 -1.67 7.67
C THR A 74 3.29 -0.67 7.64
N ALA A 75 3.05 0.54 7.15
CA ALA A 75 4.07 1.59 7.07
C ALA A 75 4.74 1.86 8.43
N GLU A 76 3.96 1.90 9.50
CA GLU A 76 4.44 2.12 10.87
C GLU A 76 5.34 1.00 11.39
N GLN A 77 5.13 -0.23 10.91
CA GLN A 77 5.89 -1.41 11.34
C GLN A 77 7.17 -1.64 10.52
N THR A 78 7.44 -0.84 9.48
CA THR A 78 8.58 -1.05 8.57
C THR A 78 9.92 -1.18 9.29
N GLY A 79 10.25 -0.23 10.17
CA GLY A 79 11.49 -0.25 10.93
C GLY A 79 11.57 -1.40 11.94
N ALA A 80 10.46 -1.75 12.60
CA ALA A 80 10.40 -2.87 13.53
C ALA A 80 10.56 -4.23 12.79
N ALA A 81 9.96 -4.36 11.62
CA ALA A 81 10.09 -5.52 10.75
C ALA A 81 11.55 -5.71 10.29
N ALA A 82 12.20 -4.64 9.81
CA ALA A 82 13.62 -4.71 9.46
C ALA A 82 14.50 -5.15 10.65
N ARG A 83 14.32 -4.55 11.83
CA ARG A 83 15.05 -4.96 13.04
C ARG A 83 14.82 -6.42 13.41
N SER A 84 13.61 -6.94 13.25
CA SER A 84 13.30 -8.32 13.61
C SER A 84 14.03 -9.36 12.73
N LEU A 85 14.36 -9.01 11.49
CA LEU A 85 15.19 -9.83 10.59
C LEU A 85 16.67 -9.79 10.99
N CYS A 86 17.15 -8.67 11.55
CA CYS A 86 18.57 -8.43 11.85
C CYS A 86 19.05 -9.02 13.17
N THR A 87 18.29 -9.90 13.82
CA THR A 87 18.71 -10.57 15.07
C THR A 87 19.80 -11.61 14.85
N ARG A 88 20.05 -11.99 13.60
CA ARG A 88 21.11 -12.88 13.12
C ARG A 88 21.67 -12.41 11.78
N SER A 89 22.71 -13.07 11.27
CA SER A 89 23.22 -12.84 9.92
C SER A 89 22.17 -13.18 8.88
N LEU A 90 22.06 -12.35 7.84
CA LEU A 90 21.20 -12.58 6.68
C LEU A 90 21.92 -13.30 5.53
N ASP A 91 23.23 -13.55 5.67
CA ASP A 91 24.07 -14.33 4.74
C ASP A 91 23.86 -14.01 3.24
N GLY A 92 23.69 -12.71 2.94
CA GLY A 92 23.46 -12.22 1.59
C GLY A 92 22.02 -12.40 1.06
N ALA A 93 21.05 -12.75 1.92
CA ALA A 93 19.64 -12.82 1.51
C ALA A 93 19.11 -11.47 1.00
N TRP A 94 18.22 -11.54 0.04
CA TRP A 94 17.51 -10.37 -0.45
C TRP A 94 16.38 -9.97 0.51
N VAL A 95 16.26 -8.68 0.80
CA VAL A 95 15.12 -8.12 1.52
C VAL A 95 14.45 -7.08 0.62
N ILE A 96 13.32 -7.45 0.06
CA ILE A 96 12.49 -6.60 -0.82
C ILE A 96 11.41 -5.95 0.04
N ASP A 97 11.57 -4.68 0.34
CA ASP A 97 10.66 -3.94 1.22
C ASP A 97 9.54 -3.25 0.44
N LEU A 98 8.34 -3.83 0.47
CA LEU A 98 7.12 -3.38 -0.21
C LEU A 98 6.35 -2.29 0.56
N ASN A 99 6.79 -1.97 1.79
CA ASN A 99 6.04 -1.11 2.71
C ASN A 99 6.00 0.35 2.23
N SER A 100 4.88 1.03 2.46
CA SER A 100 4.71 2.44 2.07
C SER A 100 5.26 3.40 3.13
N ALA A 101 6.55 3.27 3.47
CA ALA A 101 7.23 4.10 4.45
C ALA A 101 7.93 5.32 3.81
N ALA A 102 8.27 6.31 4.63
CA ALA A 102 9.00 7.50 4.20
C ALA A 102 10.43 7.16 3.72
N PRO A 103 11.02 7.96 2.82
CA PRO A 103 12.39 7.77 2.32
C PRO A 103 13.43 7.60 3.44
N ALA A 104 13.37 8.41 4.50
CA ALA A 104 14.28 8.31 5.65
C ALA A 104 14.22 6.92 6.31
N THR A 105 13.01 6.38 6.52
CA THR A 105 12.82 5.04 7.07
C THR A 105 13.43 3.96 6.17
N LYS A 106 13.32 4.11 4.84
CA LYS A 106 13.93 3.19 3.88
C LYS A 106 15.46 3.19 3.98
N ILE A 107 16.06 4.37 4.11
CA ILE A 107 17.51 4.55 4.29
C ILE A 107 17.98 3.89 5.59
N GLU A 108 17.25 4.09 6.70
CA GLU A 108 17.54 3.44 7.98
C GLU A 108 17.45 1.91 7.90
N CYS A 109 16.39 1.39 7.26
CA CYS A 109 16.21 -0.05 7.05
C CYS A 109 17.34 -0.63 6.19
N ALA A 110 17.76 0.08 5.14
CA ALA A 110 18.87 -0.34 4.30
C ALA A 110 20.18 -0.49 5.10
N ALA A 111 20.48 0.47 5.97
CA ALA A 111 21.66 0.44 6.83
C ALA A 111 21.61 -0.75 7.80
N MET A 112 20.45 -1.01 8.44
CA MET A 112 20.26 -2.14 9.35
C MET A 112 20.45 -3.50 8.66
N ILE A 113 19.81 -3.69 7.50
CA ILE A 113 19.87 -4.93 6.73
C ILE A 113 21.31 -5.16 6.20
N ALA A 114 21.98 -4.11 5.72
CA ALA A 114 23.36 -4.20 5.25
C ALA A 114 24.32 -4.58 6.41
N ALA A 115 24.14 -3.99 7.60
CA ALA A 115 24.94 -4.35 8.80
C ALA A 115 24.75 -5.81 9.21
N ALA A 116 23.57 -6.41 8.94
CA ALA A 116 23.30 -7.83 9.15
C ALA A 116 23.76 -8.73 7.98
N GLY A 117 24.43 -8.18 6.95
CA GLY A 117 24.93 -8.93 5.78
C GLY A 117 23.88 -9.22 4.71
N GLY A 118 22.71 -8.57 4.73
CA GLY A 118 21.65 -8.71 3.76
C GLY A 118 21.74 -7.69 2.61
N ARG A 119 20.99 -7.93 1.55
CA ARG A 119 20.84 -7.07 0.38
C ARG A 119 19.47 -6.42 0.37
N TYR A 120 19.38 -5.20 0.88
CA TYR A 120 18.14 -4.45 0.92
C TYR A 120 17.80 -3.80 -0.41
N VAL A 121 16.52 -3.85 -0.79
CA VAL A 121 15.95 -3.15 -1.94
C VAL A 121 14.60 -2.56 -1.53
N GLU A 122 14.43 -1.25 -1.65
CA GLU A 122 13.10 -0.68 -1.53
C GLU A 122 12.27 -0.98 -2.78
N ALA A 123 10.99 -1.31 -2.60
CA ALA A 123 10.07 -1.59 -3.69
C ALA A 123 8.76 -0.82 -3.48
N ALA A 124 8.55 0.21 -4.29
CA ALA A 124 7.34 1.02 -4.27
C ALA A 124 6.27 0.37 -5.17
N VAL A 125 5.28 -0.26 -4.57
CA VAL A 125 4.12 -0.82 -5.27
C VAL A 125 3.20 0.31 -5.73
N MET A 126 2.97 0.45 -7.04
CA MET A 126 2.38 1.65 -7.64
C MET A 126 0.86 1.64 -7.77
N THR A 127 0.21 0.49 -7.55
CA THR A 127 -1.26 0.34 -7.55
C THR A 127 -1.69 -0.77 -6.59
N SER A 128 -2.99 -1.10 -6.55
CA SER A 128 -3.52 -2.18 -5.71
C SER A 128 -3.02 -3.54 -6.18
N VAL A 129 -2.58 -4.38 -5.24
CA VAL A 129 -2.01 -5.71 -5.54
C VAL A 129 -3.07 -6.72 -6.01
N PRO A 130 -4.25 -6.86 -5.37
CA PRO A 130 -5.17 -7.97 -5.68
C PRO A 130 -5.54 -8.15 -7.14
N PRO A 131 -5.81 -7.09 -7.95
CA PRO A 131 -6.13 -7.27 -9.36
C PRO A 131 -4.94 -7.73 -10.22
N HIS A 132 -3.72 -7.41 -9.80
CA HIS A 132 -2.50 -7.62 -10.60
C HIS A 132 -1.61 -8.75 -10.08
N GLY A 133 -1.71 -9.10 -8.80
CA GLY A 133 -0.84 -10.07 -8.15
C GLY A 133 0.64 -9.69 -8.25
N ILE A 134 1.50 -10.66 -8.56
CA ILE A 134 2.94 -10.43 -8.77
C ILE A 134 3.24 -9.50 -9.96
N ARG A 135 2.29 -9.30 -10.89
CA ARG A 135 2.45 -8.38 -12.03
C ARG A 135 2.10 -6.93 -11.68
N VAL A 136 1.86 -6.62 -10.40
CA VAL A 136 1.68 -5.23 -9.98
C VAL A 136 2.93 -4.41 -10.31
N PRO A 137 2.81 -3.23 -10.94
CA PRO A 137 3.96 -2.39 -11.24
C PRO A 137 4.69 -1.98 -9.97
N MET A 138 5.99 -2.26 -9.90
CA MET A 138 6.86 -1.90 -8.78
C MET A 138 8.06 -1.09 -9.26
N LEU A 139 8.38 -0.02 -8.56
CA LEU A 139 9.62 0.76 -8.73
C LEU A 139 10.61 0.32 -7.67
N LEU A 140 11.83 -0.01 -8.09
CA LEU A 140 12.90 -0.46 -7.20
C LEU A 140 13.94 0.65 -7.02
N GLY A 141 14.44 0.79 -5.78
CA GLY A 141 15.52 1.71 -5.41
C GLY A 141 16.55 1.05 -4.51
N GLY A 142 17.77 1.59 -4.55
CA GLY A 142 18.90 1.16 -3.76
C GLY A 142 20.00 0.47 -4.56
N THR A 143 21.17 0.33 -3.92
CA THR A 143 22.41 -0.17 -4.56
C THR A 143 22.27 -1.55 -5.20
N HIS A 144 21.33 -2.35 -4.73
CA HIS A 144 21.07 -3.70 -5.23
C HIS A 144 19.86 -3.78 -6.18
N ALA A 145 19.17 -2.67 -6.48
CA ALA A 145 17.91 -2.65 -7.22
C ALA A 145 18.02 -3.31 -8.61
N ALA A 146 19.06 -2.99 -9.39
CA ALA A 146 19.24 -3.54 -10.74
C ALA A 146 19.48 -5.06 -10.75
N ALA A 147 20.15 -5.58 -9.72
CA ALA A 147 20.35 -7.02 -9.60
C ALA A 147 19.06 -7.72 -9.14
N ALA A 148 18.31 -7.10 -8.20
CA ALA A 148 17.02 -7.59 -7.74
C ALA A 148 15.97 -7.58 -8.86
N GLU A 149 15.97 -6.57 -9.73
CA GLU A 149 15.06 -6.50 -10.89
C GLU A 149 15.13 -7.75 -11.75
N ARG A 150 16.36 -8.24 -12.03
CA ARG A 150 16.54 -9.47 -12.81
C ARG A 150 15.94 -10.68 -12.13
N VAL A 151 16.24 -10.88 -10.83
CA VAL A 151 15.71 -11.98 -10.04
C VAL A 151 14.17 -11.92 -9.96
N LEU A 152 13.62 -10.73 -9.72
CA LEU A 152 12.17 -10.55 -9.62
C LEU A 152 11.46 -10.79 -10.96
N ARG A 153 12.05 -10.36 -12.07
CA ARG A 153 11.51 -10.62 -13.42
C ARG A 153 11.51 -12.11 -13.79
N GLU A 154 12.55 -12.84 -13.41
CA GLU A 154 12.59 -14.30 -13.57
C GLU A 154 11.48 -15.00 -12.77
N LEU A 155 11.09 -14.44 -11.63
CA LEU A 155 9.95 -14.89 -10.84
C LEU A 155 8.58 -14.39 -11.37
N GLY A 156 8.54 -13.60 -12.45
CA GLY A 156 7.33 -13.10 -13.08
C GLY A 156 6.82 -11.76 -12.55
N PHE A 157 7.58 -11.07 -11.69
CA PHE A 157 7.19 -9.74 -11.19
C PHE A 157 7.38 -8.65 -12.24
N SER A 158 6.51 -7.63 -12.20
CA SER A 158 6.66 -6.39 -12.98
C SER A 158 7.44 -5.36 -12.17
N ALA A 159 8.77 -5.45 -12.19
CA ALA A 159 9.67 -4.61 -11.45
C ALA A 159 10.55 -3.77 -12.37
N GLN A 160 10.82 -2.52 -12.00
CA GLN A 160 11.69 -1.58 -12.72
C GLN A 160 12.57 -0.82 -11.75
N THR A 161 13.88 -0.83 -11.99
CA THR A 161 14.84 0.00 -11.25
C THR A 161 14.72 1.46 -11.66
N VAL A 162 14.60 2.37 -10.68
CA VAL A 162 14.51 3.82 -10.90
C VAL A 162 15.71 4.58 -10.34
N SER A 163 16.42 4.01 -9.36
CA SER A 163 17.62 4.63 -8.78
C SER A 163 18.50 3.59 -8.09
N ALA A 164 19.79 3.88 -8.01
CA ALA A 164 20.72 3.20 -7.12
C ALA A 164 20.70 3.77 -5.68
N ASP A 165 20.06 4.92 -5.48
CA ASP A 165 19.92 5.54 -4.17
C ASP A 165 18.65 5.06 -3.48
N PHE A 166 18.73 4.88 -2.16
CA PHE A 166 17.57 4.56 -1.33
C PHE A 166 16.69 5.78 -1.10
N GLY A 167 15.37 5.54 -0.98
CA GLY A 167 14.37 6.59 -0.73
C GLY A 167 13.77 7.17 -2.02
N ILE A 168 14.37 6.97 -3.18
CA ILE A 168 13.90 7.57 -4.44
C ILE A 168 12.60 6.91 -4.93
N ALA A 169 12.51 5.58 -4.92
CA ALA A 169 11.28 4.89 -5.32
C ALA A 169 10.11 5.25 -4.39
N SER A 170 10.37 5.33 -3.08
CA SER A 170 9.38 5.79 -2.09
C SER A 170 8.97 7.24 -2.30
N ALA A 171 9.92 8.14 -2.59
CA ALA A 171 9.63 9.55 -2.88
C ALA A 171 8.71 9.69 -4.11
N ILE A 172 9.01 8.99 -5.21
CA ILE A 172 8.16 8.96 -6.42
C ILE A 172 6.73 8.54 -6.06
N LYS A 173 6.58 7.45 -5.31
CA LYS A 173 5.27 6.96 -4.88
C LYS A 173 4.53 7.96 -4.01
N LEU A 174 5.19 8.57 -3.03
CA LEU A 174 4.56 9.50 -2.09
C LEU A 174 4.16 10.80 -2.77
N CYS A 175 5.01 11.38 -3.63
CA CYS A 175 4.67 12.55 -4.43
C CYS A 175 3.46 12.27 -5.35
N ARG A 176 3.48 11.14 -6.06
CA ARG A 176 2.33 10.73 -6.88
C ARG A 176 1.06 10.57 -6.04
N SER A 177 1.17 10.05 -4.83
CA SER A 177 0.04 9.83 -3.92
C SER A 177 -0.69 11.13 -3.57
N VAL A 178 0.01 12.26 -3.48
CA VAL A 178 -0.62 13.58 -3.26
C VAL A 178 -1.60 13.91 -4.37
N MET A 179 -1.21 13.70 -5.63
CA MET A 179 -2.10 13.97 -6.79
C MET A 179 -3.31 13.03 -6.81
N ILE A 180 -3.07 11.72 -6.64
CA ILE A 180 -4.16 10.74 -6.72
C ILE A 180 -5.17 10.92 -5.58
N LYS A 181 -4.69 11.01 -4.34
CA LYS A 181 -5.57 11.15 -3.17
C LYS A 181 -6.06 12.59 -2.98
N GLY A 182 -5.34 13.55 -3.58
CA GLY A 182 -5.80 14.93 -3.68
C GLY A 182 -7.05 15.03 -4.55
N LEU A 183 -7.04 14.42 -5.73
CA LEU A 183 -8.22 14.38 -6.59
C LEU A 183 -9.41 13.71 -5.88
N GLU A 184 -9.17 12.60 -5.17
CA GLU A 184 -10.21 11.95 -4.36
C GLU A 184 -10.81 12.93 -3.33
N ALA A 185 -9.98 13.62 -2.57
CA ALA A 185 -10.42 14.55 -1.54
C ALA A 185 -11.18 15.76 -2.12
N LEU A 186 -10.70 16.31 -3.23
CA LEU A 186 -11.34 17.42 -3.94
C LEU A 186 -12.71 17.02 -4.50
N VAL A 187 -12.82 15.85 -5.11
CA VAL A 187 -14.09 15.35 -5.66
C VAL A 187 -15.10 15.10 -4.53
N ILE A 188 -14.70 14.45 -3.43
CA ILE A 188 -15.57 14.28 -2.25
C ILE A 188 -16.11 15.62 -1.77
N GLU A 189 -15.26 16.62 -1.62
CA GLU A 189 -15.66 17.92 -1.09
C GLU A 189 -16.53 18.69 -2.07
N SER A 190 -16.08 18.86 -3.30
CA SER A 190 -16.75 19.64 -4.33
C SER A 190 -18.11 19.02 -4.73
N PHE A 191 -18.15 17.71 -4.99
CA PHE A 191 -19.37 17.06 -5.43
C PHE A 191 -20.41 16.95 -4.31
N SER A 192 -19.99 16.71 -3.07
CA SER A 192 -20.92 16.73 -1.93
C SER A 192 -21.50 18.12 -1.69
N ALA A 193 -20.71 19.19 -1.83
CA ALA A 193 -21.18 20.56 -1.72
C ALA A 193 -22.14 20.93 -2.87
N ALA A 194 -21.78 20.61 -4.11
CA ALA A 194 -22.60 20.84 -5.28
C ALA A 194 -23.95 20.11 -5.18
N ARG A 195 -23.93 18.84 -4.72
CA ARG A 195 -25.14 18.05 -4.47
C ARG A 195 -26.05 18.70 -3.43
N LYS A 196 -25.48 19.16 -2.33
CA LYS A 196 -26.24 19.84 -1.26
C LYS A 196 -26.86 21.17 -1.72
N LEU A 197 -26.23 21.85 -2.68
CA LEU A 197 -26.70 23.10 -3.27
C LEU A 197 -27.62 22.88 -4.47
N GLY A 198 -27.77 21.65 -4.99
CA GLY A 198 -28.59 21.33 -6.16
C GLY A 198 -28.01 21.85 -7.47
N VAL A 199 -26.69 21.97 -7.59
CA VAL A 199 -25.95 22.49 -8.76
C VAL A 199 -24.95 21.49 -9.33
N GLU A 200 -25.06 20.22 -8.95
CA GLU A 200 -24.08 19.20 -9.31
C GLU A 200 -23.97 19.00 -10.84
N GLN A 201 -25.09 19.07 -11.57
CA GLN A 201 -25.05 18.87 -13.02
C GLN A 201 -24.27 19.99 -13.72
N GLN A 202 -24.50 21.24 -13.33
CA GLN A 202 -23.77 22.39 -13.89
C GLN A 202 -22.27 22.33 -13.60
N VAL A 203 -21.90 21.83 -12.40
CA VAL A 203 -20.49 21.60 -12.05
C VAL A 203 -19.88 20.51 -12.94
N LEU A 204 -20.57 19.39 -13.12
CA LEU A 204 -20.09 18.29 -13.99
C LEU A 204 -19.94 18.74 -15.45
N ASP A 205 -20.92 19.46 -15.99
CA ASP A 205 -20.90 19.97 -17.36
C ASP A 205 -19.71 20.91 -17.57
N SER A 206 -19.49 21.85 -16.65
CA SER A 206 -18.36 22.78 -16.70
C SER A 206 -16.99 22.08 -16.56
N LEU A 207 -16.91 21.05 -15.71
CA LEU A 207 -15.70 20.24 -15.59
C LEU A 207 -15.43 19.42 -16.87
N ALA A 208 -16.47 18.92 -17.53
CA ALA A 208 -16.33 18.19 -18.78
C ALA A 208 -15.83 19.09 -19.92
N GLU A 209 -16.23 20.37 -19.95
CA GLU A 209 -15.68 21.35 -20.89
C GLU A 209 -14.18 21.61 -20.65
N THR A 210 -13.77 21.72 -19.38
CA THR A 210 -12.38 22.01 -18.99
C THR A 210 -11.46 20.78 -19.17
N TYR A 211 -11.98 19.61 -18.87
CA TYR A 211 -11.24 18.33 -18.89
C TYR A 211 -12.03 17.27 -19.67
N PRO A 212 -12.15 17.38 -21.00
CA PRO A 212 -13.03 16.54 -21.82
C PRO A 212 -12.61 15.06 -21.87
N GLN A 213 -11.40 14.72 -21.41
CA GLN A 213 -10.90 13.35 -21.32
C GLN A 213 -11.39 12.60 -20.07
N PHE A 214 -12.07 13.29 -19.12
CA PHE A 214 -12.59 12.67 -17.90
C PHE A 214 -14.12 12.51 -18.00
N ASP A 215 -14.58 11.29 -17.77
CA ASP A 215 -15.97 11.04 -17.42
C ASP A 215 -16.16 11.33 -15.93
N TRP A 216 -16.57 12.56 -15.59
CA TRP A 216 -16.68 13.01 -14.21
C TRP A 216 -17.78 12.29 -13.42
N GLU A 217 -18.82 11.79 -14.09
CA GLU A 217 -19.84 10.95 -13.45
C GLU A 217 -19.22 9.63 -12.96
N GLN A 218 -18.57 8.92 -13.86
CA GLN A 218 -17.89 7.66 -13.53
C GLN A 218 -16.73 7.87 -12.54
N GLN A 219 -15.99 8.98 -12.67
CA GLN A 219 -14.93 9.32 -11.72
C GLN A 219 -15.48 9.60 -10.32
N GLY A 220 -16.61 10.29 -10.22
CA GLY A 220 -17.31 10.51 -8.96
C GLY A 220 -17.59 9.18 -8.23
N ASP A 221 -18.23 8.23 -8.92
CA ASP A 221 -18.54 6.90 -8.37
C ASP A 221 -17.28 6.18 -7.89
N TYR A 222 -16.26 6.17 -8.71
CA TYR A 222 -14.99 5.50 -8.38
C TYR A 222 -14.31 6.14 -7.17
N LEU A 223 -14.15 7.47 -7.16
CA LEU A 223 -13.39 8.18 -6.13
C LEU A 223 -14.11 8.17 -4.78
N PHE A 224 -15.45 8.32 -4.75
CA PHE A 224 -16.23 8.15 -3.52
C PHE A 224 -16.07 6.74 -2.94
N SER A 225 -16.23 5.71 -3.77
CA SER A 225 -16.04 4.31 -3.36
C SER A 225 -14.65 4.08 -2.74
N ARG A 226 -13.59 4.63 -3.35
CA ARG A 226 -12.21 4.48 -2.88
C ARG A 226 -11.99 5.10 -1.50
N VAL A 227 -12.55 6.29 -1.25
CA VAL A 227 -12.40 6.98 0.04
C VAL A 227 -13.22 6.28 1.12
N ILE A 228 -14.47 5.91 0.85
CA ILE A 228 -15.35 5.25 1.80
C ILE A 228 -14.74 3.91 2.26
N GLN A 229 -14.21 3.10 1.33
CA GLN A 229 -13.66 1.78 1.65
C GLN A 229 -12.27 1.82 2.28
N HIS A 230 -11.46 2.84 1.99
CA HIS A 230 -10.03 2.83 2.34
C HIS A 230 -9.54 4.10 3.04
N GLY A 231 -10.42 5.01 3.43
CA GLY A 231 -10.08 6.34 3.96
C GLY A 231 -9.09 6.32 5.12
N LYS A 232 -9.21 5.38 6.06
CA LYS A 232 -8.27 5.25 7.19
C LYS A 232 -6.82 5.06 6.71
N ARG A 233 -6.56 4.04 5.90
CA ARG A 233 -5.23 3.74 5.35
C ARG A 233 -4.72 4.89 4.48
N ARG A 234 -5.61 5.50 3.68
CA ARG A 234 -5.26 6.63 2.81
C ARG A 234 -4.86 7.88 3.60
N ALA A 235 -5.52 8.15 4.73
CA ALA A 235 -5.15 9.22 5.63
C ALA A 235 -3.74 9.02 6.22
N GLU A 236 -3.41 7.80 6.64
CA GLU A 236 -2.07 7.44 7.14
C GLU A 236 -0.99 7.65 6.05
N GLU A 237 -1.24 7.15 4.83
CA GLU A 237 -0.34 7.34 3.70
C GLU A 237 -0.13 8.84 3.37
N MET A 238 -1.18 9.68 3.50
CA MET A 238 -1.07 11.11 3.23
C MET A 238 -0.37 11.88 4.35
N ARG A 239 -0.47 11.45 5.61
CA ARG A 239 0.35 12.01 6.70
C ARG A 239 1.85 11.74 6.44
N ALA A 240 2.19 10.54 5.99
CA ALA A 240 3.57 10.21 5.61
C ALA A 240 4.05 11.07 4.42
N SER A 241 3.18 11.32 3.42
CA SER A 241 3.49 12.21 2.31
C SER A 241 3.68 13.66 2.78
N ALA A 242 2.84 14.17 3.69
CA ALA A 242 2.97 15.51 4.25
C ALA A 242 4.31 15.69 4.98
N ALA A 243 4.64 14.77 5.87
CA ALA A 243 5.91 14.82 6.61
C ALA A 243 7.14 14.75 5.67
N MET A 244 7.08 13.93 4.61
CA MET A 244 8.15 13.90 3.60
C MET A 244 8.29 15.23 2.87
N ILE A 245 7.17 15.84 2.45
CA ILE A 245 7.20 17.14 1.74
C ILE A 245 7.69 18.25 2.67
N ASP A 246 7.25 18.26 3.94
CA ASP A 246 7.74 19.21 4.95
C ASP A 246 9.27 19.15 5.10
N ALA A 247 9.83 17.95 5.11
CA ALA A 247 11.27 17.74 5.19
C ALA A 247 12.05 18.29 3.96
N THR A 248 11.37 18.54 2.83
CA THR A 248 12.00 19.21 1.66
C THR A 248 11.98 20.73 1.74
N GLY A 249 11.27 21.32 2.72
CA GLY A 249 11.07 22.78 2.83
C GLY A 249 9.95 23.34 1.94
N VAL A 250 9.30 22.54 1.12
CA VAL A 250 8.16 22.99 0.26
C VAL A 250 6.90 23.26 1.09
N GLY A 251 6.72 22.53 2.21
CA GLY A 251 5.51 22.60 3.04
C GLY A 251 4.41 21.66 2.58
N GLY A 252 4.05 20.71 3.43
CA GLY A 252 3.07 19.62 3.15
C GLY A 252 1.61 20.00 3.40
N VAL A 253 1.23 21.27 3.29
CA VAL A 253 -0.11 21.80 3.66
C VAL A 253 -1.23 21.05 2.95
N MET A 254 -1.15 20.91 1.62
CA MET A 254 -2.19 20.20 0.85
C MET A 254 -2.24 18.71 1.22
N ALA A 255 -1.09 18.06 1.37
CA ALA A 255 -1.05 16.65 1.78
C ALA A 255 -1.66 16.42 3.16
N ALA A 256 -1.46 17.35 4.11
CA ALA A 256 -2.08 17.31 5.43
C ALA A 256 -3.61 17.52 5.36
N ALA A 257 -4.09 18.47 4.55
CA ALA A 257 -5.51 18.69 4.32
C ALA A 257 -6.19 17.47 3.67
N ILE A 258 -5.54 16.85 2.69
CA ILE A 258 -6.03 15.59 2.08
C ILE A 258 -6.12 14.49 3.13
N ALA A 259 -5.11 14.33 3.99
CA ALA A 259 -5.14 13.35 5.09
C ALA A 259 -6.34 13.57 6.02
N GLN A 260 -6.63 14.83 6.35
CA GLN A 260 -7.78 15.20 7.18
C GLN A 260 -9.11 14.84 6.49
N ARG A 261 -9.27 15.14 5.21
CA ARG A 261 -10.47 14.79 4.44
C ARG A 261 -10.67 13.28 4.37
N GLN A 262 -9.63 12.51 4.08
CA GLN A 262 -9.68 11.05 4.07
C GLN A 262 -10.07 10.48 5.45
N ALA A 263 -9.52 11.03 6.53
CA ALA A 263 -9.83 10.61 7.89
C ALA A 263 -11.28 10.93 8.27
N SER A 264 -11.82 12.10 7.86
CA SER A 264 -13.20 12.49 8.17
C SER A 264 -14.21 11.53 7.53
N VAL A 265 -13.99 11.12 6.27
CA VAL A 265 -14.87 10.12 5.62
C VAL A 265 -14.74 8.76 6.29
N ALA A 266 -13.53 8.35 6.71
CA ALA A 266 -13.36 7.11 7.46
C ALA A 266 -14.07 7.12 8.81
N GLN A 267 -14.12 8.27 9.50
CA GLN A 267 -14.88 8.45 10.74
C GLN A 267 -16.39 8.33 10.49
N LEU A 268 -16.91 8.96 9.44
CA LEU A 268 -18.31 8.81 9.03
C LEU A 268 -18.67 7.35 8.73
N CYS A 269 -17.78 6.64 8.01
CA CYS A 269 -17.96 5.22 7.73
C CYS A 269 -18.01 4.38 9.02
N ALA A 270 -17.09 4.63 9.96
CA ALA A 270 -17.05 3.93 11.26
C ALA A 270 -18.27 4.24 12.14
N ALA A 271 -18.85 5.43 11.99
CA ALA A 271 -20.08 5.86 12.68
C ALA A 271 -21.37 5.34 12.01
N GLY A 272 -21.27 4.61 10.90
CA GLY A 272 -22.44 4.01 10.22
C GLY A 272 -23.14 4.94 9.23
N ALA A 273 -22.49 6.01 8.75
CA ALA A 273 -23.09 6.95 7.80
C ALA A 273 -23.41 6.32 6.43
N PHE A 274 -22.74 5.23 6.09
CA PHE A 274 -22.91 4.55 4.80
C PHE A 274 -23.55 3.18 4.96
N GLU A 275 -24.68 2.97 4.29
CA GLU A 275 -25.26 1.65 4.17
C GLU A 275 -24.39 0.81 3.23
N ASN A 276 -23.89 -0.35 3.71
CA ASN A 276 -23.01 -1.25 2.96
C ASN A 276 -21.85 -0.53 2.21
N PRO A 277 -20.79 -0.09 2.91
CA PRO A 277 -19.68 0.67 2.32
C PRO A 277 -19.00 -0.03 1.13
N ALA A 278 -19.10 -1.37 1.02
CA ALA A 278 -18.52 -2.16 -0.06
C ALA A 278 -19.33 -2.12 -1.37
N ASP A 279 -20.60 -1.72 -1.31
CA ASP A 279 -21.47 -1.72 -2.48
C ASP A 279 -21.09 -0.60 -3.47
N LYS A 280 -21.26 -0.89 -4.74
CA LYS A 280 -21.12 0.10 -5.80
C LYS A 280 -22.41 0.90 -5.91
N LYS A 281 -22.45 2.05 -5.25
CA LYS A 281 -23.54 3.03 -5.37
C LYS A 281 -23.06 4.27 -6.13
N PRO A 282 -23.96 4.97 -6.85
CA PRO A 282 -23.66 6.26 -7.46
C PRO A 282 -23.15 7.27 -6.41
N TRP A 283 -22.25 8.14 -6.80
CA TRP A 283 -21.65 9.13 -5.90
C TRP A 283 -22.71 10.09 -5.29
N ARG A 284 -23.79 10.37 -6.03
CA ARG A 284 -24.90 11.20 -5.54
C ARG A 284 -25.57 10.58 -4.31
N GLU A 285 -25.86 9.28 -4.34
CA GLU A 285 -26.41 8.56 -3.20
C GLU A 285 -25.44 8.58 -2.01
N ARG A 286 -24.14 8.38 -2.26
CA ARG A 286 -23.08 8.45 -1.25
C ARG A 286 -22.94 9.85 -0.64
N ALA A 287 -23.08 10.90 -1.45
CA ALA A 287 -23.08 12.28 -0.98
C ALA A 287 -24.33 12.59 -0.13
N ASP A 288 -25.50 12.05 -0.51
CA ASP A 288 -26.75 12.19 0.25
C ASP A 288 -26.66 11.45 1.61
N GLU A 289 -26.10 10.22 1.64
CA GLU A 289 -25.83 9.49 2.89
C GLU A 289 -24.94 10.29 3.84
N MET A 290 -23.83 10.88 3.34
CA MET A 290 -22.95 11.76 4.13
C MET A 290 -23.71 13.00 4.65
N GLY A 291 -24.48 13.65 3.78
CA GLY A 291 -25.20 14.88 4.11
C GLY A 291 -26.24 14.67 5.21
N THR A 292 -26.99 13.57 5.13
CA THR A 292 -28.01 13.21 6.13
C THR A 292 -27.39 12.96 7.50
N PHE A 293 -26.28 12.25 7.56
CA PHE A 293 -25.60 11.92 8.83
C PHE A 293 -24.98 13.14 9.53
N LEU A 294 -24.54 14.16 8.76
CA LEU A 294 -23.94 15.38 9.32
C LEU A 294 -24.99 16.36 9.90
N VAL A 295 -26.27 16.16 9.62
CA VAL A 295 -27.38 17.03 10.07
C VAL A 295 -28.15 16.39 11.23
N SER A 296 -28.00 15.09 11.44
CA SER A 296 -28.57 14.34 12.59
C SER A 296 -27.66 14.42 13.83
#